data_1f43739f8e91dfa37859bcd93775f29f
#
_entry.id   1f43739f8e91dfa37859bcd93775f29f
#
_cell.length_a   1.000
_cell.length_b   1.000
_cell.length_c   1.000
_cell.angle_alpha   90.00
_cell.angle_beta   90.00
_cell.angle_gamma   90.00
#
_symmetry.space_group_name_H-M   'P 1'
#
loop_
_entity.id
_entity.type
_entity.pdbx_description
1 polymer ?
#
loop_
_entity_poly.entity_id
_entity_poly.type
_entity_poly.pdbx_seq_one_letter_code
_entity_poly.pdbx_strand_id
1 'polypeptide(L)'
;MLTKDEYERIGKIILDCAFEVHKELGPGLLESIYEECLCEEIKNKGLKVENQVYLPLVYKGKKLNKNFRIDVLVEDAVILEIKSAIDLYSVDEAQL
;
A
#
# COMPACT_ATOMS: atom_id res chain seq x y z
N MET A 1 -15.46 -1.94 -7.51
CA MET A 1 -14.69 -0.74 -7.93
C MET A 1 -14.79 0.34 -6.87
N LEU A 2 -13.66 0.91 -6.50
CA LEU A 2 -13.61 1.93 -5.46
C LEU A 2 -14.08 3.27 -6.03
N THR A 3 -14.99 3.96 -5.32
CA THR A 3 -15.39 5.31 -5.71
C THR A 3 -14.29 6.29 -5.37
N LYS A 4 -14.33 7.47 -5.98
CA LYS A 4 -13.37 8.53 -5.68
C LYS A 4 -13.43 8.91 -4.19
N ASP A 5 -14.61 9.02 -3.63
CA ASP A 5 -14.80 9.37 -2.22
C ASP A 5 -14.22 8.31 -1.29
N GLU A 6 -14.43 7.05 -1.63
CA GLU A 6 -13.86 5.94 -0.85
C GLU A 6 -12.33 5.93 -0.92
N TYR A 7 -11.78 6.17 -2.11
CA TYR A 7 -10.34 6.24 -2.30
C TYR A 7 -9.74 7.38 -1.47
N GLU A 8 -10.35 8.56 -1.51
CA GLU A 8 -9.89 9.71 -0.73
C GLU A 8 -9.98 9.46 0.77
N ARG A 9 -11.05 8.82 1.22
CA ARG A 9 -11.23 8.50 2.64
C ARG A 9 -10.16 7.53 3.13
N ILE A 10 -9.94 6.46 2.37
CA ILE A 10 -8.93 5.47 2.72
C ILE A 10 -7.53 6.10 2.65
N GLY A 11 -7.28 6.89 1.62
CA GLY A 11 -6.00 7.58 1.46
C GLY A 11 -5.69 8.51 2.61
N LYS A 12 -6.69 9.23 3.11
CA LYS A 12 -6.51 10.11 4.27
C LYS A 12 -6.17 9.31 5.52
N ILE A 13 -6.84 8.20 5.74
CA ILE A 13 -6.55 7.32 6.88
C ILE A 13 -5.10 6.82 6.79
N ILE A 14 -4.67 6.39 5.60
CA ILE A 14 -3.31 5.91 5.38
C ILE A 14 -2.29 7.02 5.67
N LEU A 15 -2.54 8.23 5.18
CA LEU A 15 -1.63 9.36 5.42
C LEU A 15 -1.54 9.68 6.92
N ASP A 16 -2.65 9.66 7.62
CA ASP A 16 -2.65 9.89 9.08
C ASP A 16 -1.83 8.81 9.79
N CYS A 17 -1.96 7.56 9.36
CA CYS A 17 -1.15 6.45 9.90
C CYS A 17 0.33 6.65 9.60
N ALA A 18 0.66 7.10 8.39
CA ALA A 18 2.05 7.36 7.99
C ALA A 18 2.67 8.46 8.85
N PHE A 19 1.93 9.54 9.10
CA PHE A 19 2.39 10.60 9.99
C PHE A 19 2.63 10.08 11.40
N GLU A 20 1.75 9.24 11.91
CA GLU A 20 1.88 8.66 13.23
C GLU A 20 3.15 7.81 13.34
N VAL A 21 3.41 6.96 12.36
CA VAL A 21 4.62 6.14 12.33
C VAL A 21 5.86 7.02 12.27
N HIS A 22 5.85 8.02 11.40
CA HIS A 22 6.99 8.91 11.24
C HIS A 22 7.28 9.69 12.52
N LYS A 23 6.23 10.14 13.19
CA LYS A 23 6.32 10.86 14.46
C LYS A 23 6.94 10.00 15.56
N GLU A 24 6.54 8.73 15.64
CA GLU A 24 7.02 7.81 16.66
C GLU A 24 8.45 7.34 16.40
N LEU A 25 8.80 7.08 15.15
CA LEU A 25 10.07 6.43 14.81
C LEU A 25 11.14 7.41 14.33
N GLY A 26 10.73 8.56 13.79
CA GLY A 26 11.66 9.52 13.23
C GLY A 26 12.25 9.09 11.90
N PRO A 27 13.17 9.90 11.34
CA PRO A 27 13.81 9.60 10.07
C PRO A 27 14.92 8.56 10.22
N GLY A 28 15.35 7.98 9.09
CA GLY A 28 16.52 7.12 9.04
C GLY A 28 16.27 5.65 9.33
N LEU A 29 15.01 5.21 9.30
CA LEU A 29 14.70 3.81 9.54
C LEU A 29 14.73 3.00 8.25
N LEU A 30 14.93 1.69 8.42
CA LEU A 30 14.81 0.75 7.31
C LEU A 30 13.38 0.72 6.80
N GLU A 31 13.23 0.63 5.48
CA GLU A 31 11.91 0.59 4.84
C GLU A 31 11.04 -0.55 5.38
N SER A 32 11.64 -1.70 5.66
CA SER A 32 10.92 -2.87 6.18
C SER A 32 10.30 -2.61 7.56
N ILE A 33 11.01 -1.88 8.42
CA ILE A 33 10.50 -1.55 9.75
C ILE A 33 9.36 -0.54 9.63
N TYR A 34 9.53 0.44 8.77
CA TYR A 34 8.50 1.44 8.51
C TYR A 34 7.23 0.78 7.96
N GLU A 35 7.39 -0.14 7.01
CA GLU A 35 6.27 -0.89 6.42
C GLU A 35 5.51 -1.67 7.48
N GLU A 36 6.22 -2.37 8.35
CA GLU A 36 5.62 -3.18 9.42
C GLU A 36 4.76 -2.31 10.35
N CYS A 37 5.34 -1.19 10.79
CA CYS A 37 4.64 -0.27 11.69
C CYS A 37 3.44 0.39 11.02
N LEU A 38 3.57 0.74 9.74
CA LEU A 38 2.49 1.33 8.97
C LEU A 38 1.32 0.35 8.84
N CYS A 39 1.62 -0.91 8.53
CA CYS A 39 0.60 -1.95 8.44
C CYS A 39 -0.14 -2.10 9.77
N GLU A 40 0.58 -2.05 10.88
CA GLU A 40 -0.02 -2.15 12.21
C GLU A 40 -0.96 -0.98 12.48
N GLU A 41 -0.54 0.24 12.16
CA GLU A 41 -1.38 1.43 12.33
C GLU A 41 -2.65 1.36 11.48
N ILE A 42 -2.53 0.95 10.23
CA ILE A 42 -3.67 0.83 9.32
C ILE A 42 -4.65 -0.24 9.82
N LYS A 43 -4.12 -1.37 10.27
CA LYS A 43 -4.92 -2.45 10.82
C LYS A 43 -5.71 -1.96 12.05
N ASN A 44 -5.09 -1.16 12.90
CA ASN A 44 -5.73 -0.60 14.09
C ASN A 44 -6.86 0.38 13.75
N LYS A 45 -6.87 0.90 12.53
CA LYS A 45 -7.99 1.74 12.04
C LYS A 45 -9.15 0.91 11.50
N GLY A 46 -9.05 -0.41 11.56
CA GLY A 46 -10.11 -1.31 11.11
C GLY A 46 -10.09 -1.63 9.63
N LEU A 47 -9.01 -1.29 8.95
CA LEU A 47 -8.89 -1.59 7.52
C LEU A 47 -8.17 -2.91 7.30
N LYS A 48 -8.55 -3.61 6.25
CA LYS A 48 -7.85 -4.81 5.82
C LYS A 48 -6.53 -4.38 5.19
N VAL A 49 -5.42 -4.98 5.64
CA VAL A 49 -4.10 -4.67 5.12
C VAL A 49 -3.32 -5.95 4.92
N GLU A 50 -2.64 -6.02 3.78
CA GLU A 50 -1.73 -7.12 3.44
C GLU A 50 -0.44 -6.52 2.94
N ASN A 51 0.69 -7.15 3.24
CA ASN A 51 1.98 -6.66 2.76
C ASN A 51 2.69 -7.74 1.96
N GLN A 52 3.58 -7.31 1.07
CA GLN A 52 4.37 -8.20 0.20
C GLN A 52 3.47 -9.14 -0.59
N VAL A 53 2.50 -8.55 -1.31
CA VAL A 53 1.55 -9.29 -2.13
C VAL A 53 2.10 -9.44 -3.54
N TYR A 54 2.05 -10.65 -4.08
CA TYR A 54 2.56 -10.93 -5.42
C TYR A 54 1.39 -11.14 -6.38
N LEU A 55 1.40 -10.39 -7.48
CA LEU A 55 0.42 -10.55 -8.55
C LEU A 55 1.13 -11.07 -9.79
N PRO A 56 0.50 -12.01 -10.53
CA PRO A 56 1.10 -12.47 -11.78
C PRO A 56 1.11 -11.36 -12.82
N LEU A 57 2.21 -11.27 -13.56
CA LEU A 57 2.32 -10.31 -14.65
C LEU A 57 1.72 -10.93 -15.91
N VAL A 58 0.74 -10.25 -16.49
CA VAL A 58 0.07 -10.68 -17.72
C VAL A 58 0.37 -9.67 -18.81
N TYR A 59 0.88 -10.16 -19.95
CA TYR A 59 1.19 -9.33 -21.09
C TYR A 59 0.51 -9.89 -22.33
N LYS A 60 -0.35 -9.11 -22.95
CA LYS A 60 -1.15 -9.52 -24.13
C LYS A 60 -1.85 -10.85 -23.93
N GLY A 61 -2.49 -10.99 -22.76
CA GLY A 61 -3.24 -12.19 -22.41
C GLY A 61 -2.39 -13.38 -21.99
N LYS A 62 -1.08 -13.25 -21.96
CA LYS A 62 -0.18 -14.32 -21.57
C LYS A 62 0.44 -14.06 -20.20
N LYS A 63 0.33 -15.06 -19.33
CA LYS A 63 0.97 -15.00 -18.02
C LYS A 63 2.48 -15.21 -18.16
N LEU A 64 3.26 -14.26 -17.70
CA LEU A 64 4.71 -14.32 -17.76
C LEU A 64 5.29 -14.95 -16.50
N ASN A 65 6.59 -15.32 -16.55
CA ASN A 65 7.30 -15.94 -15.43
C ASN A 65 7.75 -14.95 -14.37
N LYS A 66 7.15 -13.78 -14.32
CA LYS A 66 7.48 -12.76 -13.32
C LYS A 66 6.22 -12.31 -12.62
N ASN A 67 6.37 -11.96 -11.35
CA ASN A 67 5.29 -11.41 -10.54
C ASN A 67 5.55 -9.96 -10.26
N PHE A 68 4.49 -9.19 -10.18
CA PHE A 68 4.54 -7.83 -9.67
C PHE A 68 4.37 -7.89 -8.16
N ARG A 69 5.31 -7.32 -7.42
CA ARG A 69 5.23 -7.29 -5.96
C ARG A 69 4.65 -5.97 -5.48
N ILE A 70 3.65 -6.05 -4.63
CA ILE A 70 3.02 -4.91 -3.98
C ILE A 70 3.55 -4.83 -2.55
N ASP A 71 4.07 -3.68 -2.15
CA ASP A 71 4.58 -3.51 -0.79
C ASP A 71 3.45 -3.64 0.23
N VAL A 72 2.39 -2.86 0.07
CA VAL A 72 1.23 -2.90 0.96
C VAL A 72 -0.05 -2.73 0.15
N LEU A 73 -1.03 -3.58 0.43
CA LEU A 73 -2.34 -3.54 -0.21
C LEU A 73 -3.39 -3.30 0.88
N VAL A 74 -4.18 -2.23 0.73
CA VAL A 74 -5.19 -1.82 1.70
C VAL A 74 -6.58 -1.98 1.10
N GLU A 75 -7.45 -2.70 1.79
CA GLU A 75 -8.85 -2.94 1.41
C GLU A 75 -8.98 -3.54 0.00
N ASP A 76 -8.01 -4.32 -0.43
CA ASP A 76 -7.94 -4.90 -1.77
C ASP A 76 -8.04 -3.85 -2.89
N ALA A 77 -7.88 -2.58 -2.59
CA ALA A 77 -8.19 -1.48 -3.48
C ALA A 77 -7.09 -0.44 -3.63
N VAL A 78 -6.27 -0.23 -2.61
CA VAL A 78 -5.24 0.81 -2.61
C VAL A 78 -3.87 0.17 -2.43
N ILE A 79 -2.97 0.51 -3.34
CA ILE A 79 -1.59 0.01 -3.35
C ILE A 79 -0.68 1.10 -2.78
N LEU A 80 0.17 0.73 -1.85
CA LEU A 80 1.20 1.60 -1.31
C LEU A 80 2.57 1.12 -1.76
N GLU A 81 3.35 2.03 -2.31
CA GLU A 81 4.76 1.81 -2.60
C GLU A 81 5.58 2.57 -1.55
N ILE A 82 6.42 1.87 -0.83
CA ILE A 82 7.20 2.44 0.25
C ILE A 82 8.65 2.57 -0.18
N LYS A 83 9.09 3.83 -0.28
CA LYS A 83 10.48 4.17 -0.59
C LYS A 83 10.90 5.25 0.39
N SER A 84 11.65 6.25 -0.05
CA SER A 84 11.93 7.43 0.77
C SER A 84 10.66 8.25 0.99
N ALA A 85 9.65 8.05 0.14
CA ALA A 85 8.31 8.62 0.26
C ALA A 85 7.29 7.52 -0.01
N ILE A 86 6.05 7.74 0.39
CA ILE A 86 4.95 6.80 0.15
C ILE A 86 4.17 7.27 -1.06
N ASP A 87 4.04 6.39 -2.06
CA ASP A 87 3.18 6.61 -3.22
C ASP A 87 1.95 5.72 -3.09
N LEU A 88 0.78 6.29 -3.38
CA LEU A 88 -0.50 5.58 -3.34
C LEU A 88 -1.07 5.45 -4.74
N TYR A 89 -1.60 4.27 -5.03
CA TYR A 89 -2.30 4.00 -6.28
C TYR A 89 -3.57 3.22 -5.99
N SER A 90 -4.60 3.41 -6.80
CA SER A 90 -5.71 2.46 -6.80
C SER A 90 -5.28 1.21 -7.57
N VAL A 91 -5.92 0.09 -7.28
CA VAL A 91 -5.66 -1.16 -8.03
C VAL A 91 -5.95 -0.94 -9.51
N ASP A 92 -6.99 -0.18 -9.83
CA ASP A 92 -7.35 0.11 -11.22
C ASP A 92 -6.26 0.89 -11.95
N GLU A 93 -5.63 1.88 -11.27
CA GLU A 93 -4.54 2.65 -11.84
C GLU A 93 -3.29 1.80 -12.07
N ALA A 94 -3.07 0.80 -11.22
CA ALA A 94 -1.88 -0.04 -11.28
C ALA A 94 -2.03 -1.19 -12.28
N GLN A 95 -3.18 -1.37 -12.87
CA GLN A 95 -3.36 -2.42 -13.87
C GLN A 95 -2.56 -2.11 -15.12
N LEU A 96 -1.65 -2.98 -15.39
CA LEU A 96 -0.74 -2.89 -16.53
C LEU A 96 -1.32 -3.58 -17.75
#